data_ef857379cbe93859855e2bedeeee836b
#
_entry.id   ef857379cbe93859855e2bedeeee836b
#
_cell.length_a   1.000
_cell.length_b   1.000
_cell.length_c   1.000
_cell.angle_alpha   90.00
_cell.angle_beta   90.00
_cell.angle_gamma   90.00
#
_symmetry.space_group_name_H-M   'P 1'
#
loop_
_entity.id
_entity.type
_entity.pdbx_description
1 polymer ?
#
loop_
_entity_poly.entity_id
_entity_poly.type
_entity_poly.pdbx_seq_one_letter_code
_entity_poly.pdbx_strand_id
1 'polypeptide(L)'
;DGVLFGSSKAHKDIRKEIVEGNRLEAVISMPSGVFKPYAGVSTAVLVFTKTGHGGTDDVWFYDMKADGFSLDDKRTEVKENDIPDIVARFHNREGEKARERTEQSFLVPREEIAANGYDLSINKYKKVEYVPVEYPSTQEILADLNELEMEITKGLAELEEMV
;
A
#
# COMPACT_ATOMS: atom_id res chain seq x y z
N ASP A 1 -5.62 9.18 -6.89
CA ASP A 1 -6.49 8.49 -5.89
C ASP A 1 -7.88 9.10 -5.75
N GLY A 2 -8.06 10.44 -5.84
CA GLY A 2 -9.35 11.08 -5.56
C GLY A 2 -10.57 10.48 -6.28
N VAL A 3 -10.39 9.98 -7.50
CA VAL A 3 -11.47 9.31 -8.24
C VAL A 3 -11.83 7.95 -7.64
N LEU A 4 -10.87 7.22 -7.07
CA LEU A 4 -11.06 5.85 -6.57
C LEU A 4 -12.02 5.77 -5.38
N PHE A 5 -12.04 6.78 -4.51
CA PHE A 5 -12.86 6.82 -3.30
C PHE A 5 -13.71 8.10 -3.17
N GLY A 6 -13.59 9.04 -4.11
CA GLY A 6 -14.31 10.30 -4.07
C GLY A 6 -15.83 10.12 -3.94
N SER A 7 -16.46 10.92 -3.07
CA SER A 7 -17.87 10.81 -2.74
C SER A 7 -18.81 11.55 -3.72
N SER A 8 -18.27 12.37 -4.64
CA SER A 8 -19.09 13.09 -5.61
C SER A 8 -19.82 12.12 -6.55
N LYS A 9 -20.99 12.53 -7.03
CA LYS A 9 -21.77 11.73 -7.98
C LYS A 9 -20.96 11.38 -9.23
N ALA A 10 -20.22 12.33 -9.79
CA ALA A 10 -19.39 12.10 -10.97
C ALA A 10 -18.32 11.01 -10.75
N HIS A 11 -17.66 11.00 -9.59
CA HIS A 11 -16.68 9.97 -9.26
C HIS A 11 -17.32 8.58 -9.14
N LYS A 12 -18.48 8.51 -8.48
CA LYS A 12 -19.23 7.25 -8.35
C LYS A 12 -19.72 6.71 -9.69
N ASP A 13 -20.26 7.60 -10.54
CA ASP A 13 -20.77 7.23 -11.86
C ASP A 13 -19.65 6.68 -12.75
N ILE A 14 -18.46 7.30 -12.74
CA ILE A 14 -17.29 6.81 -13.49
C ILE A 14 -16.87 5.41 -12.97
N ARG A 15 -16.75 5.22 -11.66
CA ARG A 15 -16.36 3.92 -11.10
C ARG A 15 -17.41 2.85 -11.42
N LYS A 16 -18.69 3.19 -11.29
CA LYS A 16 -19.79 2.29 -11.64
C LYS A 16 -19.71 1.90 -13.12
N GLU A 17 -19.47 2.85 -14.01
CA GLU A 17 -19.32 2.58 -15.44
C GLU A 17 -18.14 1.64 -15.74
N ILE A 18 -17.02 1.81 -15.06
CA ILE A 18 -15.85 0.94 -15.23
C ILE A 18 -16.15 -0.48 -14.74
N VAL A 19 -16.84 -0.63 -13.61
CA VAL A 19 -17.12 -1.93 -12.96
C VAL A 19 -18.29 -2.67 -13.63
N GLU A 20 -19.41 -1.95 -13.92
CA GLU A 20 -20.65 -2.57 -14.41
C GLU A 20 -20.77 -2.53 -15.93
N GLY A 21 -20.31 -1.44 -16.58
CA GLY A 21 -20.38 -1.27 -18.03
C GLY A 21 -19.23 -1.93 -18.77
N ASN A 22 -18.15 -2.26 -18.09
CA ASN A 22 -16.95 -2.84 -18.65
C ASN A 22 -16.44 -4.01 -17.81
N ARG A 23 -15.30 -4.58 -18.17
CA ARG A 23 -14.63 -5.60 -17.39
C ARG A 23 -13.42 -5.01 -16.69
N LEU A 24 -13.58 -4.64 -15.41
CA LEU A 24 -12.47 -4.24 -14.57
C LEU A 24 -11.70 -5.50 -14.12
N GLU A 25 -10.43 -5.54 -14.42
CA GLU A 25 -9.58 -6.70 -14.18
C GLU A 25 -8.64 -6.51 -12.99
N ALA A 26 -8.09 -5.30 -12.84
CA ALA A 26 -7.14 -5.01 -11.75
C ALA A 26 -7.16 -3.55 -11.30
N VAL A 27 -6.81 -3.38 -10.02
CA VAL A 27 -6.48 -2.10 -9.38
C VAL A 27 -5.12 -2.25 -8.72
N ILE A 28 -4.10 -1.58 -9.24
CA ILE A 28 -2.75 -1.60 -8.69
C ILE A 28 -2.55 -0.26 -7.97
N SER A 29 -2.57 -0.30 -6.63
CA SER A 29 -2.33 0.88 -5.79
C SER A 29 -0.83 1.14 -5.71
N MET A 30 -0.42 2.37 -5.99
CA MET A 30 0.98 2.80 -5.98
C MET A 30 1.22 3.83 -4.87
N PRO A 31 2.33 3.73 -4.13
CA PRO A 31 2.65 4.66 -3.06
C PRO A 31 2.89 6.08 -3.58
N SER A 32 2.80 7.06 -2.68
CA SER A 32 3.21 8.42 -2.98
C SER A 32 4.71 8.48 -3.33
N GLY A 33 5.07 9.31 -4.30
CA GLY A 33 6.45 9.48 -4.71
C GLY A 33 6.86 8.74 -5.99
N VAL A 34 6.08 7.77 -6.48
CA VAL A 34 6.38 7.03 -7.72
C VAL A 34 6.54 7.98 -8.92
N PHE A 35 5.76 9.04 -9.00
CA PHE A 35 5.80 10.01 -10.10
C PHE A 35 6.56 11.31 -9.77
N LYS A 36 7.35 11.33 -8.71
CA LYS A 36 8.22 12.48 -8.44
C LYS A 36 9.27 12.66 -9.55
N PRO A 37 9.65 13.91 -9.86
CA PRO A 37 9.27 15.16 -9.20
C PRO A 37 7.91 15.74 -9.66
N TYR A 38 7.19 15.11 -10.57
CA TYR A 38 5.97 15.66 -11.19
C TYR A 38 4.75 15.59 -10.27
N ALA A 39 4.60 14.51 -9.50
CA ALA A 39 3.49 14.32 -8.56
C ALA A 39 3.95 13.54 -7.32
N GLY A 40 3.69 14.11 -6.13
CA GLY A 40 4.01 13.49 -4.85
C GLY A 40 2.85 12.72 -4.21
N VAL A 41 1.71 12.60 -4.90
CA VAL A 41 0.51 11.93 -4.38
C VAL A 41 0.52 10.45 -4.71
N SER A 42 -0.18 9.64 -3.90
CA SER A 42 -0.47 8.26 -4.24
C SER A 42 -1.38 8.17 -5.47
N THR A 43 -1.18 7.15 -6.27
CA THR A 43 -1.91 6.93 -7.53
C THR A 43 -2.32 5.47 -7.64
N ALA A 44 -3.09 5.14 -8.67
CA ALA A 44 -3.35 3.74 -9.01
C ALA A 44 -3.46 3.55 -10.51
N VAL A 45 -3.13 2.34 -10.96
CA VAL A 45 -3.39 1.87 -12.32
C VAL A 45 -4.66 1.02 -12.29
N LEU A 46 -5.60 1.33 -13.18
CA LEU A 46 -6.79 0.53 -13.43
C LEU A 46 -6.59 -0.22 -14.76
N VAL A 47 -6.68 -1.53 -14.71
CA VAL A 47 -6.63 -2.38 -15.91
C VAL A 47 -8.04 -2.88 -16.20
N PHE A 48 -8.58 -2.50 -17.35
CA PHE A 48 -9.92 -2.92 -17.73
C PHE A 48 -10.05 -3.11 -19.23
N THR A 49 -10.94 -4.03 -19.62
CA THR A 49 -11.33 -4.23 -21.02
C THR A 49 -12.65 -3.52 -21.28
N LYS A 50 -12.67 -2.64 -22.30
CA LYS A 50 -13.89 -1.95 -22.72
C LYS A 50 -14.79 -2.95 -23.46
N THR A 51 -15.81 -3.43 -22.77
CA THR A 51 -16.78 -4.38 -23.33
C THR A 51 -18.09 -3.71 -23.69
N GLY A 52 -18.51 -2.69 -22.95
CA GLY A 52 -19.80 -2.01 -23.11
C GLY A 52 -21.01 -2.82 -22.61
N HIS A 53 -20.77 -4.01 -22.04
CA HIS A 53 -21.84 -4.89 -21.55
C HIS A 53 -21.48 -5.61 -20.23
N GLY A 54 -20.49 -5.09 -19.51
CA GLY A 54 -20.01 -5.65 -18.25
C GLY A 54 -19.01 -6.79 -18.43
N GLY A 55 -18.95 -7.68 -17.45
CA GLY A 55 -18.05 -8.85 -17.43
C GLY A 55 -17.03 -8.83 -16.31
N THR A 56 -17.19 -7.94 -15.34
CA THR A 56 -16.41 -7.97 -14.10
C THR A 56 -16.98 -9.04 -13.17
N ASP A 57 -16.19 -10.03 -12.82
CA ASP A 57 -16.50 -11.03 -11.79
C ASP A 57 -15.76 -10.69 -10.50
N ASP A 58 -14.45 -10.89 -10.49
CA ASP A 58 -13.55 -10.53 -9.41
C ASP A 58 -12.54 -9.49 -9.90
N VAL A 59 -12.22 -8.53 -9.06
CA VAL A 59 -11.20 -7.51 -9.32
C VAL A 59 -9.96 -7.84 -8.50
N TRP A 60 -8.80 -7.91 -9.17
CA TRP A 60 -7.53 -8.12 -8.52
C TRP A 60 -6.97 -6.81 -7.98
N PHE A 61 -6.70 -6.77 -6.69
CA PHE A 61 -6.06 -5.65 -6.01
C PHE A 61 -4.61 -5.98 -5.70
N TYR A 62 -3.72 -5.03 -5.94
CA TYR A 62 -2.31 -5.14 -5.57
C TYR A 62 -1.84 -3.86 -4.86
N ASP A 63 -1.21 -4.03 -3.69
CA ASP A 63 -0.65 -2.95 -2.87
C ASP A 63 0.85 -2.82 -3.13
N MET A 64 1.22 -2.11 -4.21
CA MET A 64 2.60 -1.89 -4.60
C MET A 64 3.33 -1.04 -3.56
N LYS A 65 4.53 -1.46 -3.18
CA LYS A 65 5.39 -0.78 -2.20
C LYS A 65 6.58 -0.10 -2.85
N ALA A 66 7.13 -0.69 -3.91
CA ALA A 66 8.33 -0.23 -4.57
C ALA A 66 8.29 -0.47 -6.08
N ASP A 67 8.90 0.42 -6.84
CA ASP A 67 8.97 0.38 -8.29
C ASP A 67 10.41 0.31 -8.85
N GLY A 68 11.38 -0.02 -7.99
CA GLY A 68 12.80 -0.06 -8.35
C GLY A 68 13.51 1.27 -8.18
N PHE A 69 12.81 2.30 -7.65
CA PHE A 69 13.40 3.61 -7.41
C PHE A 69 13.01 4.14 -6.02
N SER A 70 13.86 4.98 -5.43
CA SER A 70 13.55 5.68 -4.19
C SER A 70 12.33 6.58 -4.36
N LEU A 71 11.51 6.72 -3.31
CA LEU A 71 10.28 7.53 -3.35
C LEU A 71 10.53 9.03 -3.03
N ASP A 72 11.79 9.45 -3.03
CA ASP A 72 12.20 10.85 -2.89
C ASP A 72 12.29 11.57 -4.26
N ASP A 73 12.66 12.84 -4.26
CA ASP A 73 12.72 13.66 -5.49
C ASP A 73 13.87 13.25 -6.44
N LYS A 74 14.86 12.50 -5.94
CA LYS A 74 16.01 12.06 -6.74
C LYS A 74 15.71 10.82 -7.57
N ARG A 75 14.74 9.99 -7.13
CA ARG A 75 14.38 8.76 -7.83
C ARG A 75 15.60 7.89 -8.15
N THR A 76 16.42 7.64 -7.13
CA THR A 76 17.62 6.81 -7.27
C THR A 76 17.22 5.35 -7.37
N GLU A 77 17.87 4.58 -8.24
CA GLU A 77 17.63 3.15 -8.40
C GLU A 77 17.88 2.38 -7.09
N VAL A 78 16.94 1.51 -6.72
CA VAL A 78 16.99 0.63 -5.54
C VAL A 78 16.63 -0.80 -5.94
N LYS A 79 16.91 -1.77 -5.06
CA LYS A 79 16.66 -3.19 -5.35
C LYS A 79 15.20 -3.59 -5.22
N GLU A 80 14.47 -2.90 -4.34
CA GLU A 80 13.06 -3.19 -4.06
C GLU A 80 12.21 -2.80 -5.27
N ASN A 81 11.58 -3.81 -5.90
CA ASN A 81 10.80 -3.63 -7.12
C ASN A 81 9.70 -4.69 -7.23
N ASP A 82 8.45 -4.26 -7.08
CA ASP A 82 7.27 -5.11 -7.16
C ASP A 82 6.78 -5.33 -8.61
N ILE A 83 7.27 -4.56 -9.59
CA ILE A 83 6.76 -4.62 -10.96
C ILE A 83 6.85 -6.03 -11.56
N PRO A 84 7.96 -6.79 -11.42
CA PRO A 84 8.04 -8.15 -11.93
C PRO A 84 7.01 -9.09 -11.28
N ASP A 85 6.77 -8.96 -9.97
CA ASP A 85 5.77 -9.74 -9.24
C ASP A 85 4.34 -9.38 -9.68
N ILE A 86 4.04 -8.08 -9.86
CA ILE A 86 2.76 -7.61 -10.41
C ILE A 86 2.47 -8.26 -11.75
N VAL A 87 3.42 -8.25 -12.67
CA VAL A 87 3.25 -8.82 -14.01
C VAL A 87 3.04 -10.33 -13.94
N ALA A 88 3.87 -11.04 -13.17
CA ALA A 88 3.77 -12.49 -13.01
C ALA A 88 2.42 -12.93 -12.42
N ARG A 89 1.94 -12.25 -11.37
CA ARG A 89 0.66 -12.53 -10.71
C ARG A 89 -0.53 -12.16 -11.56
N PHE A 90 -0.49 -11.03 -12.24
CA PHE A 90 -1.57 -10.61 -13.15
C PHE A 90 -1.81 -11.64 -14.27
N HIS A 91 -0.76 -12.28 -14.76
CA HIS A 91 -0.88 -13.36 -15.75
C HIS A 91 -1.30 -14.71 -15.13
N ASN A 92 -1.18 -14.90 -13.82
CA ASN A 92 -1.55 -16.12 -13.10
C ASN A 92 -2.57 -15.85 -11.98
N ARG A 93 -3.69 -15.21 -12.31
CA ARG A 93 -4.74 -14.84 -11.33
C ARG A 93 -5.44 -16.03 -10.67
N GLU A 94 -5.35 -17.22 -11.24
CA GLU A 94 -5.85 -18.43 -10.58
C GLU A 94 -5.16 -18.69 -9.24
N GLY A 95 -3.86 -18.41 -9.13
CA GLY A 95 -3.11 -18.51 -7.88
C GLY A 95 -3.53 -17.50 -6.81
N GLU A 96 -4.21 -16.42 -7.20
CA GLU A 96 -4.66 -15.37 -6.28
C GLU A 96 -5.95 -15.74 -5.52
N LYS A 97 -6.70 -16.76 -5.98
CA LYS A 97 -7.95 -17.19 -5.33
C LYS A 97 -7.77 -17.70 -3.90
N ALA A 98 -6.60 -18.22 -3.58
CA ALA A 98 -6.26 -18.73 -2.25
C ALA A 98 -5.67 -17.67 -1.30
N ARG A 99 -5.42 -16.44 -1.81
CA ARG A 99 -4.75 -15.40 -1.03
C ARG A 99 -5.74 -14.67 -0.11
N GLU A 100 -5.23 -14.36 1.07
CA GLU A 100 -5.98 -13.60 2.07
C GLU A 100 -5.84 -12.09 1.85
N ARG A 101 -6.78 -11.33 2.37
CA ARG A 101 -6.77 -9.85 2.26
C ARG A 101 -5.75 -9.14 3.15
N THR A 102 -5.03 -9.87 3.96
CA THR A 102 -3.86 -9.42 4.72
C THR A 102 -2.61 -9.34 3.85
N GLU A 103 -2.60 -10.09 2.75
CA GLU A 103 -1.47 -10.16 1.83
C GLU A 103 -1.36 -8.93 0.91
N GLN A 104 -0.29 -8.86 0.13
CA GLN A 104 -0.01 -7.72 -0.75
C GLN A 104 -0.95 -7.66 -1.95
N SER A 105 -1.47 -8.81 -2.39
CA SER A 105 -2.48 -8.89 -3.46
C SER A 105 -3.58 -9.87 -3.09
N PHE A 106 -4.80 -9.62 -3.57
CA PHE A 106 -5.99 -10.41 -3.31
C PHE A 106 -7.09 -10.10 -4.31
N LEU A 107 -8.11 -10.97 -4.37
CA LEU A 107 -9.30 -10.76 -5.18
C LEU A 107 -10.47 -10.20 -4.35
N VAL A 108 -11.26 -9.34 -4.97
CA VAL A 108 -12.48 -8.77 -4.39
C VAL A 108 -13.63 -8.98 -5.38
N PRO A 109 -14.72 -9.67 -4.96
CA PRO A 109 -15.90 -9.87 -5.79
C PRO A 109 -16.57 -8.55 -6.19
N ARG A 110 -17.07 -8.47 -7.42
CA ARG A 110 -17.80 -7.30 -7.93
C ARG A 110 -18.98 -6.90 -7.01
N GLU A 111 -19.71 -7.88 -6.47
CA GLU A 111 -20.85 -7.65 -5.58
C GLU A 111 -20.44 -6.87 -4.33
N GLU A 112 -19.26 -7.16 -3.78
CA GLU A 112 -18.73 -6.44 -2.63
C GLU A 112 -18.32 -5.01 -2.99
N ILE A 113 -17.73 -4.81 -4.18
CA ILE A 113 -17.39 -3.47 -4.69
C ILE A 113 -18.67 -2.65 -4.88
N ALA A 114 -19.71 -3.24 -5.47
CA ALA A 114 -21.00 -2.58 -5.66
C ALA A 114 -21.66 -2.22 -4.32
N ALA A 115 -21.65 -3.13 -3.35
CA ALA A 115 -22.19 -2.91 -2.00
C ALA A 115 -21.44 -1.78 -1.25
N ASN A 116 -20.16 -1.58 -1.54
CA ASN A 116 -19.34 -0.48 -1.00
C ASN A 116 -19.39 0.81 -1.85
N GLY A 117 -20.41 0.98 -2.70
CA GLY A 117 -20.60 2.20 -3.51
C GLY A 117 -19.53 2.38 -4.59
N TYR A 118 -19.03 1.28 -5.13
CA TYR A 118 -17.97 1.22 -6.14
C TYR A 118 -16.66 1.88 -5.68
N ASP A 119 -16.36 1.82 -4.37
CA ASP A 119 -15.06 2.26 -3.87
C ASP A 119 -13.97 1.33 -4.42
N LEU A 120 -12.93 1.91 -5.02
CA LEU A 120 -11.80 1.17 -5.60
C LEU A 120 -10.49 1.42 -4.83
N SER A 121 -10.58 1.99 -3.63
CA SER A 121 -9.44 2.12 -2.74
C SER A 121 -9.08 0.77 -2.13
N ILE A 122 -7.82 0.37 -2.24
CA ILE A 122 -7.36 -0.91 -1.68
C ILE A 122 -7.58 -0.99 -0.17
N ASN A 123 -7.44 0.13 0.54
CA ASN A 123 -7.61 0.19 2.00
C ASN A 123 -9.04 -0.15 2.46
N LYS A 124 -10.03 -0.10 1.56
CA LYS A 124 -11.41 -0.50 1.85
C LYS A 124 -11.54 -2.00 2.04
N TYR A 125 -10.71 -2.79 1.36
CA TYR A 125 -10.80 -4.25 1.26
C TYR A 125 -9.66 -4.96 1.97
N LYS A 126 -8.49 -4.31 2.07
CA LYS A 126 -7.32 -4.88 2.74
C LYS A 126 -7.58 -5.02 4.24
N LYS A 127 -7.27 -6.18 4.77
CA LYS A 127 -7.27 -6.43 6.22
C LYS A 127 -5.87 -6.17 6.78
N VAL A 128 -5.82 -5.47 7.89
CA VAL A 128 -4.58 -5.26 8.64
C VAL A 128 -4.62 -6.18 9.84
N GLU A 129 -3.67 -7.09 9.95
CA GLU A 129 -3.47 -7.81 11.20
C GLU A 129 -2.89 -6.84 12.24
N TYR A 130 -3.66 -6.61 13.27
CA TYR A 130 -3.16 -5.87 14.43
C TYR A 130 -2.31 -6.82 15.27
N VAL A 131 -0.99 -6.73 15.13
CA VAL A 131 -0.06 -7.36 16.06
C VAL A 131 0.16 -6.37 17.18
N PRO A 132 -0.29 -6.66 18.43
CA PRO A 132 -0.02 -5.80 19.57
C PRO A 132 1.49 -5.66 19.74
N VAL A 133 1.99 -4.44 19.69
CA VAL A 133 3.38 -4.17 20.03
C VAL A 133 3.46 -4.20 21.56
N GLU A 134 4.13 -5.19 22.11
CA GLU A 134 4.49 -5.18 23.52
C GLU A 134 5.62 -4.15 23.74
N TYR A 135 5.29 -3.08 24.39
CA TYR A 135 6.27 -2.08 24.79
C TYR A 135 6.90 -2.48 26.13
N PRO A 136 8.21 -2.27 26.31
CA PRO A 136 8.83 -2.46 27.63
C PRO A 136 8.11 -1.62 28.70
N SER A 137 8.10 -2.11 29.91
CA SER A 137 7.47 -1.39 31.02
C SER A 137 8.16 -0.04 31.25
N THR A 138 7.44 0.92 31.82
CA THR A 138 8.02 2.23 32.16
C THR A 138 9.25 2.09 33.06
N GLN A 139 9.27 1.05 33.90
CA GLN A 139 10.41 0.79 34.79
C GLN A 139 11.63 0.29 34.03
N GLU A 140 11.46 -0.57 33.03
CA GLU A 140 12.54 -1.02 32.14
C GLU A 140 13.10 0.16 31.33
N ILE A 141 12.24 0.98 30.75
CA ILE A 141 12.68 2.17 30.00
C ILE A 141 13.47 3.13 30.87
N LEU A 142 13.02 3.35 32.11
CA LEU A 142 13.75 4.19 33.08
C LEU A 142 15.10 3.58 33.52
N ALA A 143 15.17 2.25 33.66
CA ALA A 143 16.42 1.57 33.92
C ALA A 143 17.44 1.73 32.79
N ASP A 144 17.00 1.53 31.55
CA ASP A 144 17.83 1.71 30.36
C ASP A 144 18.33 3.16 30.22
N LEU A 145 17.47 4.15 30.51
CA LEU A 145 17.84 5.56 30.50
C LEU A 145 18.90 5.88 31.55
N ASN A 146 18.77 5.35 32.77
CA ASN A 146 19.76 5.55 33.82
C ASN A 146 21.10 4.87 33.48
N GLU A 147 21.09 3.71 32.85
CA GLU A 147 22.31 3.03 32.38
C GLU A 147 23.03 3.88 31.34
N LEU A 148 22.31 4.37 30.35
CA LEU A 148 22.87 5.27 29.32
C LEU A 148 23.42 6.57 29.90
N GLU A 149 22.76 7.16 30.88
CA GLU A 149 23.23 8.37 31.56
C GLU A 149 24.55 8.14 32.34
N MET A 150 24.67 6.96 32.99
CA MET A 150 25.93 6.59 33.63
C MET A 150 27.07 6.37 32.63
N GLU A 151 26.80 5.74 31.46
CA GLU A 151 27.79 5.58 30.40
C GLU A 151 28.24 6.93 29.81
N ILE A 152 27.31 7.85 29.58
CA ILE A 152 27.61 9.20 29.11
C ILE A 152 28.49 9.93 30.14
N THR A 153 28.11 9.88 31.40
CA THR A 153 28.87 10.54 32.50
C THR A 153 30.29 9.99 32.60
N LYS A 154 30.44 8.68 32.51
CA LYS A 154 31.76 8.02 32.48
C LYS A 154 32.59 8.43 31.27
N GLY A 155 32.01 8.45 30.09
CA GLY A 155 32.69 8.86 28.86
C GLY A 155 33.13 10.33 28.92
N LEU A 156 32.34 11.22 29.51
CA LEU A 156 32.71 12.60 29.70
C LEU A 156 33.87 12.75 30.70
N ALA A 157 33.87 11.99 31.81
CA ALA A 157 35.00 12.02 32.77
C ALA A 157 36.32 11.52 32.13
N GLU A 158 36.24 10.44 31.33
CA GLU A 158 37.39 9.93 30.58
C GLU A 158 37.93 10.97 29.56
N LEU A 159 37.09 11.75 28.92
CA LEU A 159 37.48 12.82 28.02
C LEU A 159 38.12 13.99 28.77
N GLU A 160 37.61 14.34 29.98
CA GLU A 160 38.19 15.38 30.81
C GLU A 160 39.61 15.02 31.30
N GLU A 161 39.89 13.75 31.55
CA GLU A 161 41.22 13.27 31.93
C GLU A 161 42.25 13.28 30.75
N MET A 162 41.76 13.33 29.52
CA MET A 162 42.61 13.34 28.31
C MET A 162 43.02 14.74 27.85
N VAL A 163 42.43 15.79 28.40
CA VAL A 163 42.65 17.19 28.09
C VAL A 163 43.50 17.86 29.15
#